data_62b11ed6c684d738e6413c4dcd95eb91
#
_entry.id   62b11ed6c684d738e6413c4dcd95eb91
#
_cell.length_a   1.000
_cell.length_b   1.000
_cell.length_c   1.000
_cell.angle_alpha   90.00
_cell.angle_beta   90.00
_cell.angle_gamma   90.00
#
_symmetry.space_group_name_H-M   'P 1'
#
loop_
_entity.id
_entity.type
_entity.pdbx_description
1 polymer ?
#
loop_
_entity_poly.entity_id
_entity_poly.type
_entity_poly.pdbx_seq_one_letter_code
_entity_poly.pdbx_strand_id
1 'polypeptide(L)'
;MQLKKNDLINLTIEDMSSEGEGIGKADGFTFFVKDAIIGDSIVARVTKLKKTYGYARLEKIVEPSEFRVEAPCAFHKQCGGCQIQAMDYKKQLEFKENKVFNNLVRIGGFSADFIEKIMEPIVGMDNPYRYRNKAQFPIGKRKVCGEDGSEKWEVIAGFYAGRTHHIIANTDCLLGVTENQEILETFLVYMTENRVSAYDEETCRGLVRHLLIRKGFASGEIMVCVVINGDKLPAEDKLISLLSGIRGVVSLSVSINKENTNVIMGKKIRTIWGKDKIKDTIRILNGEDFSETGDSVEFAISPLSFYQVNPVQTEKLYSLALSYAGLKGKETVWDLYCGIGTISLFLAKRAKKVYGVEIVADAIRDAKENAVNNGIDNAEFFVGKAEEVLPDFYEKEVAAGRSATADVIVVDPPRKGCDAMCLDTILKMQPKRVVYVSCDSATLARDLKILCEGGYELKKVRAVDQFAHTGHVETVVLLSQQKPDDYIEVELELDEMDLTTAESKATYKEIQEYVLKEHGLKVSNLYISQVKRKCGIIERENYNKPKSEDAKQPFCPEDKEMAIKDALEHFGMI
;
A
#
# COMPACT_ATOMS: atom_id res chain seq x y z
N MET A 1 -36.48 -6.78 -16.64
CA MET A 1 -36.26 -8.26 -16.68
C MET A 1 -35.60 -8.70 -15.39
N GLN A 2 -36.06 -9.77 -14.71
CA GLN A 2 -35.39 -10.19 -13.45
C GLN A 2 -34.19 -11.06 -13.83
N LEU A 3 -33.00 -10.47 -13.75
CA LEU A 3 -31.74 -11.14 -14.06
C LEU A 3 -31.50 -12.35 -13.14
N LYS A 4 -30.99 -13.44 -13.73
CA LYS A 4 -30.70 -14.69 -13.02
C LYS A 4 -29.25 -15.13 -13.30
N LYS A 5 -28.74 -15.99 -12.42
CA LYS A 5 -27.45 -16.65 -12.66
C LYS A 5 -27.50 -17.44 -13.98
N ASN A 6 -26.43 -17.37 -14.77
CA ASN A 6 -26.22 -17.95 -16.10
C ASN A 6 -26.91 -17.19 -17.25
N ASP A 7 -27.66 -16.13 -17.01
CA ASP A 7 -28.19 -15.30 -18.09
C ASP A 7 -27.04 -14.67 -18.91
N LEU A 8 -27.26 -14.53 -20.21
CA LEU A 8 -26.38 -13.77 -21.10
C LEU A 8 -26.86 -12.32 -21.14
N ILE A 9 -25.95 -11.42 -20.97
CA ILE A 9 -26.19 -9.97 -20.99
C ILE A 9 -25.24 -9.27 -21.94
N ASN A 10 -25.71 -8.25 -22.63
CA ASN A 10 -24.89 -7.36 -23.43
C ASN A 10 -24.46 -6.17 -22.55
N LEU A 11 -23.20 -5.82 -22.59
CA LEU A 11 -22.64 -4.73 -21.82
C LEU A 11 -21.70 -3.92 -22.69
N THR A 12 -21.75 -2.61 -22.53
CA THR A 12 -20.63 -1.73 -22.88
C THR A 12 -19.86 -1.42 -21.59
N ILE A 13 -18.54 -1.58 -21.61
CA ILE A 13 -17.70 -1.31 -20.43
C ILE A 13 -17.40 0.18 -20.37
N GLU A 14 -17.99 0.84 -19.38
CA GLU A 14 -17.94 2.30 -19.19
C GLU A 14 -16.79 2.72 -18.27
N ASP A 15 -16.36 1.83 -17.36
CA ASP A 15 -15.34 2.13 -16.34
C ASP A 15 -14.60 0.85 -15.93
N MET A 16 -13.61 0.97 -15.05
CA MET A 16 -12.82 -0.12 -14.50
C MET A 16 -12.83 -0.08 -12.97
N SER A 17 -12.92 -1.26 -12.34
CA SER A 17 -12.79 -1.38 -10.88
C SER A 17 -11.32 -1.20 -10.45
N SER A 18 -11.12 -0.95 -9.15
CA SER A 18 -9.79 -0.90 -8.55
C SER A 18 -8.97 -2.17 -8.75
N GLU A 19 -9.64 -3.30 -8.99
CA GLU A 19 -9.04 -4.61 -9.22
C GLU A 19 -8.80 -4.90 -10.71
N GLY A 20 -9.12 -3.95 -11.62
CA GLY A 20 -8.95 -4.11 -13.06
C GLY A 20 -10.07 -4.90 -13.75
N GLU A 21 -11.23 -5.07 -13.11
CA GLU A 21 -12.42 -5.63 -13.74
C GLU A 21 -13.18 -4.53 -14.48
N GLY A 22 -13.65 -4.79 -15.71
CA GLY A 22 -14.50 -3.87 -16.44
C GLY A 22 -15.84 -3.67 -15.75
N ILE A 23 -16.35 -2.46 -15.74
CA ILE A 23 -17.66 -2.08 -15.18
C ILE A 23 -18.60 -1.68 -16.30
N GLY A 24 -19.74 -2.36 -16.41
CA GLY A 24 -20.81 -2.04 -17.34
C GLY A 24 -22.19 -2.19 -16.69
N LYS A 25 -23.23 -1.69 -17.35
CA LYS A 25 -24.60 -1.75 -16.86
C LYS A 25 -25.51 -2.47 -17.84
N ALA A 26 -26.38 -3.36 -17.32
CA ALA A 26 -27.51 -3.92 -18.04
C ALA A 26 -28.80 -3.57 -17.29
N ASP A 27 -29.75 -2.92 -17.98
CA ASP A 27 -31.01 -2.43 -17.38
C ASP A 27 -30.80 -1.61 -16.08
N GLY A 28 -29.72 -0.80 -16.03
CA GLY A 28 -29.37 0.01 -14.87
C GLY A 28 -28.66 -0.75 -13.73
N PHE A 29 -28.48 -2.08 -13.87
CA PHE A 29 -27.80 -2.90 -12.85
C PHE A 29 -26.31 -3.06 -13.21
N THR A 30 -25.44 -2.78 -12.25
CA THR A 30 -23.98 -2.76 -12.45
C THR A 30 -23.38 -4.16 -12.42
N PHE A 31 -22.49 -4.46 -13.38
CA PHE A 31 -21.73 -5.71 -13.45
C PHE A 31 -20.23 -5.47 -13.48
N PHE A 32 -19.50 -6.31 -12.76
CA PHE A 32 -18.04 -6.43 -12.81
C PHE A 32 -17.67 -7.61 -13.68
N VAL A 33 -16.83 -7.39 -14.71
CA VAL A 33 -16.46 -8.39 -15.70
C VAL A 33 -14.96 -8.49 -15.82
N LYS A 34 -14.41 -9.64 -15.40
CA LYS A 34 -12.98 -9.91 -15.56
C LYS A 34 -12.59 -10.00 -17.03
N ASP A 35 -11.37 -9.58 -17.38
CA ASP A 35 -10.79 -9.60 -18.75
C ASP A 35 -11.52 -8.71 -19.77
N ALA A 36 -12.46 -7.87 -19.34
CA ALA A 36 -13.06 -6.79 -20.12
C ALA A 36 -12.42 -5.47 -19.76
N ILE A 37 -12.16 -4.62 -20.76
CA ILE A 37 -11.54 -3.30 -20.57
C ILE A 37 -12.50 -2.17 -20.98
N ILE A 38 -12.25 -0.97 -20.48
CA ILE A 38 -13.04 0.21 -20.82
C ILE A 38 -13.15 0.39 -22.35
N GLY A 39 -14.38 0.64 -22.84
CA GLY A 39 -14.70 0.80 -24.25
C GLY A 39 -15.09 -0.51 -24.97
N ASP A 40 -14.92 -1.70 -24.36
CA ASP A 40 -15.39 -2.95 -24.98
C ASP A 40 -16.91 -3.02 -25.00
N SER A 41 -17.49 -3.49 -26.13
CA SER A 41 -18.86 -4.02 -26.19
C SER A 41 -18.81 -5.54 -26.15
N ILE A 42 -19.47 -6.15 -25.15
CA ILE A 42 -19.30 -7.56 -24.83
C ILE A 42 -20.63 -8.30 -24.61
N VAL A 43 -20.59 -9.62 -24.80
CA VAL A 43 -21.55 -10.55 -24.22
C VAL A 43 -20.89 -11.18 -22.98
N ALA A 44 -21.58 -11.10 -21.84
CA ALA A 44 -21.12 -11.68 -20.59
C ALA A 44 -22.17 -12.59 -19.97
N ARG A 45 -21.73 -13.63 -19.25
CA ARG A 45 -22.59 -14.57 -18.51
C ARG A 45 -22.62 -14.23 -17.04
N VAL A 46 -23.77 -13.99 -16.49
CA VAL A 46 -23.96 -13.70 -15.06
C VAL A 46 -23.50 -14.88 -14.22
N THR A 47 -22.50 -14.65 -13.36
CA THR A 47 -21.95 -15.68 -12.45
C THR A 47 -22.50 -15.55 -11.04
N LYS A 48 -22.71 -14.30 -10.57
CA LYS A 48 -23.20 -14.03 -9.21
C LYS A 48 -23.96 -12.71 -9.18
N LEU A 49 -25.10 -12.70 -8.50
CA LEU A 49 -25.87 -11.49 -8.22
C LEU A 49 -25.78 -11.14 -6.74
N LYS A 50 -25.63 -9.87 -6.44
CA LYS A 50 -25.72 -9.23 -5.13
C LYS A 50 -26.94 -8.31 -5.12
N LYS A 51 -27.21 -7.65 -4.01
CA LYS A 51 -28.38 -6.76 -3.88
C LYS A 51 -28.34 -5.55 -4.84
N THR A 52 -27.14 -4.99 -5.07
CA THR A 52 -26.96 -3.73 -5.83
C THR A 52 -26.03 -3.87 -7.04
N TYR A 53 -25.35 -5.00 -7.22
CA TYR A 53 -24.42 -5.26 -8.32
C TYR A 53 -24.26 -6.76 -8.59
N GLY A 54 -23.66 -7.12 -9.72
CA GLY A 54 -23.38 -8.50 -10.09
C GLY A 54 -21.97 -8.70 -10.61
N TYR A 55 -21.59 -9.95 -10.74
CA TYR A 55 -20.38 -10.39 -11.44
C TYR A 55 -20.77 -11.18 -12.67
N ALA A 56 -20.06 -10.96 -13.76
CA ALA A 56 -20.26 -11.74 -14.98
C ALA A 56 -18.91 -12.18 -15.55
N ARG A 57 -18.93 -13.25 -16.30
CA ARG A 57 -17.78 -13.78 -17.02
C ARG A 57 -17.86 -13.34 -18.48
N LEU A 58 -16.79 -12.84 -19.03
CA LEU A 58 -16.66 -12.51 -20.45
C LEU A 58 -16.85 -13.79 -21.27
N GLU A 59 -17.84 -13.81 -22.19
CA GLU A 59 -18.08 -14.88 -23.14
C GLU A 59 -17.56 -14.49 -24.54
N LYS A 60 -17.84 -13.28 -24.97
CA LYS A 60 -17.44 -12.79 -26.30
C LYS A 60 -17.26 -11.27 -26.27
N ILE A 61 -16.22 -10.79 -26.94
CA ILE A 61 -16.06 -9.38 -27.32
C ILE A 61 -16.79 -9.21 -28.66
N VAL A 62 -17.79 -8.33 -28.70
CA VAL A 62 -18.58 -8.01 -29.89
C VAL A 62 -17.83 -6.96 -30.70
N GLU A 63 -17.48 -5.85 -30.01
CA GLU A 63 -16.66 -4.77 -30.55
C GLU A 63 -15.53 -4.51 -29.56
N PRO A 64 -14.26 -4.71 -29.96
CA PRO A 64 -13.14 -4.41 -29.09
C PRO A 64 -12.98 -2.91 -28.93
N SER A 65 -12.60 -2.48 -27.73
CA SER A 65 -12.15 -1.12 -27.45
C SER A 65 -10.96 -0.73 -28.32
N GLU A 66 -10.87 0.53 -28.72
CA GLU A 66 -9.68 1.08 -29.37
C GLU A 66 -8.40 0.95 -28.53
N PHE A 67 -8.55 0.84 -27.19
CA PHE A 67 -7.45 0.64 -26.25
C PHE A 67 -7.11 -0.84 -26.01
N ARG A 68 -7.80 -1.77 -26.68
CA ARG A 68 -7.52 -3.19 -26.53
C ARG A 68 -6.33 -3.62 -27.38
N VAL A 69 -5.38 -4.27 -26.73
CA VAL A 69 -4.21 -4.88 -27.36
C VAL A 69 -4.21 -6.38 -27.12
N GLU A 70 -3.51 -7.10 -27.99
CA GLU A 70 -3.23 -8.51 -27.75
C GLU A 70 -2.23 -8.64 -26.60
N ALA A 71 -2.64 -9.32 -25.52
CA ALA A 71 -1.76 -9.55 -24.39
C ALA A 71 -0.65 -10.55 -24.79
N PRO A 72 0.63 -10.18 -24.67
CA PRO A 72 1.74 -11.05 -25.10
C PRO A 72 1.91 -12.29 -24.24
N CYS A 73 1.38 -12.31 -23.01
CA CYS A 73 1.42 -13.47 -22.14
C CYS A 73 0.29 -14.46 -22.47
N ALA A 74 0.62 -15.66 -22.91
CA ALA A 74 -0.36 -16.72 -23.21
C ALA A 74 -1.23 -17.12 -22.00
N PHE A 75 -0.77 -16.84 -20.78
CA PHE A 75 -1.44 -17.20 -19.53
C PHE A 75 -2.23 -16.07 -18.90
N HIS A 76 -2.31 -14.87 -19.50
CA HIS A 76 -2.88 -13.67 -18.87
C HIS A 76 -4.32 -13.85 -18.37
N LYS A 77 -5.17 -14.66 -19.04
CA LYS A 77 -6.55 -14.95 -18.62
C LYS A 77 -6.65 -15.93 -17.45
N GLN A 78 -5.65 -16.78 -17.28
CA GLN A 78 -5.65 -17.86 -16.29
C GLN A 78 -4.86 -17.48 -15.04
N CYS A 79 -3.70 -16.85 -15.24
CA CYS A 79 -2.81 -16.41 -14.17
C CYS A 79 -3.42 -15.24 -13.37
N GLY A 80 -3.25 -15.27 -12.05
CA GLY A 80 -3.70 -14.19 -11.15
C GLY A 80 -2.79 -12.97 -11.09
N GLY A 81 -1.66 -12.95 -11.80
CA GLY A 81 -0.63 -11.93 -11.65
C GLY A 81 -0.91 -10.60 -12.37
N CYS A 82 -1.54 -10.65 -13.55
CA CYS A 82 -1.86 -9.49 -14.36
C CYS A 82 -3.37 -9.35 -14.55
N GLN A 83 -3.92 -8.13 -14.38
CA GLN A 83 -5.36 -7.88 -14.52
C GLN A 83 -5.71 -7.11 -15.79
N ILE A 84 -4.81 -6.21 -16.24
CA ILE A 84 -5.08 -5.26 -17.32
C ILE A 84 -4.08 -5.33 -18.49
N GLN A 85 -3.43 -6.49 -18.68
CA GLN A 85 -2.42 -6.66 -19.75
C GLN A 85 -3.00 -6.52 -21.17
N ALA A 86 -4.30 -6.76 -21.34
CA ALA A 86 -4.99 -6.59 -22.62
C ALA A 86 -5.35 -5.13 -22.95
N MET A 87 -4.93 -4.17 -22.12
CA MET A 87 -5.12 -2.73 -22.31
C MET A 87 -3.80 -2.09 -22.74
N ASP A 88 -3.86 -1.15 -23.69
CA ASP A 88 -2.71 -0.32 -24.09
C ASP A 88 -2.05 0.34 -22.88
N TYR A 89 -0.72 0.41 -22.87
CA TYR A 89 0.01 0.85 -21.68
C TYR A 89 -0.26 2.31 -21.31
N LYS A 90 -0.46 3.20 -22.27
CA LYS A 90 -0.83 4.58 -21.98
C LYS A 90 -2.19 4.66 -21.31
N LYS A 91 -3.13 3.81 -21.75
CA LYS A 91 -4.46 3.73 -21.12
C LYS A 91 -4.41 3.09 -19.73
N GLN A 92 -3.47 2.17 -19.46
CA GLN A 92 -3.21 1.69 -18.11
C GLN A 92 -2.73 2.82 -17.19
N LEU A 93 -1.85 3.70 -17.66
CA LEU A 93 -1.38 4.86 -16.90
C LEU A 93 -2.53 5.83 -16.58
N GLU A 94 -3.33 6.18 -17.58
CA GLU A 94 -4.53 7.02 -17.41
C GLU A 94 -5.51 6.41 -16.38
N PHE A 95 -5.78 5.11 -16.48
CA PHE A 95 -6.62 4.39 -15.52
C PHE A 95 -6.07 4.51 -14.08
N LYS A 96 -4.77 4.36 -13.89
CA LYS A 96 -4.12 4.43 -12.57
C LYS A 96 -4.12 5.85 -12.02
N GLU A 97 -3.85 6.84 -12.86
CA GLU A 97 -3.92 8.25 -12.50
C GLU A 97 -5.33 8.64 -12.07
N ASN A 98 -6.34 8.27 -12.87
CA ASN A 98 -7.76 8.49 -12.55
C ASN A 98 -8.20 7.77 -11.27
N LYS A 99 -7.65 6.58 -10.98
CA LYS A 99 -7.91 5.87 -9.73
C LYS A 99 -7.44 6.67 -8.51
N VAL A 100 -6.22 7.24 -8.56
CA VAL A 100 -5.70 8.09 -7.49
C VAL A 100 -6.55 9.35 -7.34
N PHE A 101 -6.81 10.05 -8.45
CA PHE A 101 -7.65 11.23 -8.49
C PHE A 101 -9.03 10.99 -7.87
N ASN A 102 -9.74 9.96 -8.34
CA ASN A 102 -11.07 9.61 -7.86
C ASN A 102 -11.10 9.27 -6.36
N ASN A 103 -10.07 8.59 -5.84
CA ASN A 103 -10.00 8.28 -4.42
C ASN A 103 -9.77 9.54 -3.58
N LEU A 104 -8.93 10.46 -4.03
CA LEU A 104 -8.72 11.74 -3.34
C LEU A 104 -10.00 12.58 -3.30
N VAL A 105 -10.75 12.64 -4.41
CA VAL A 105 -12.02 13.38 -4.46
C VAL A 105 -13.11 12.70 -3.63
N ARG A 106 -13.35 11.39 -3.83
CA ARG A 106 -14.51 10.70 -3.25
C ARG A 106 -14.30 10.26 -1.80
N ILE A 107 -13.09 9.82 -1.43
CA ILE A 107 -12.78 9.34 -0.09
C ILE A 107 -12.13 10.45 0.74
N GLY A 108 -11.15 11.16 0.14
CA GLY A 108 -10.47 12.28 0.78
C GLY A 108 -11.35 13.50 0.98
N GLY A 109 -12.38 13.67 0.13
CA GLY A 109 -13.30 14.81 0.18
C GLY A 109 -12.69 16.11 -0.38
N PHE A 110 -11.58 16.02 -1.10
CA PHE A 110 -10.97 17.17 -1.79
C PHE A 110 -11.79 17.56 -3.03
N SER A 111 -11.81 18.86 -3.38
CA SER A 111 -12.47 19.27 -4.62
C SER A 111 -11.68 18.82 -5.85
N ALA A 112 -12.38 18.48 -6.94
CA ALA A 112 -11.75 18.06 -8.19
C ALA A 112 -10.79 19.13 -8.73
N ASP A 113 -11.24 20.38 -8.81
CA ASP A 113 -10.43 21.51 -9.28
C ASP A 113 -9.15 21.73 -8.46
N PHE A 114 -9.19 21.41 -7.16
CA PHE A 114 -8.01 21.50 -6.31
C PHE A 114 -7.01 20.39 -6.64
N ILE A 115 -7.48 19.13 -6.74
CA ILE A 115 -6.62 17.99 -7.05
C ILE A 115 -6.01 18.14 -8.45
N GLU A 116 -6.77 18.58 -9.46
CA GLU A 116 -6.25 18.82 -10.82
C GLU A 116 -5.06 19.80 -10.83
N LYS A 117 -5.07 20.81 -9.96
CA LYS A 117 -3.99 21.81 -9.89
C LYS A 117 -2.69 21.29 -9.25
N ILE A 118 -2.77 20.32 -8.36
CA ILE A 118 -1.63 19.84 -7.59
C ILE A 118 -1.17 18.43 -7.99
N MET A 119 -1.94 17.74 -8.82
CA MET A 119 -1.61 16.40 -9.30
C MET A 119 -0.67 16.51 -10.51
N GLU A 120 0.54 15.99 -10.32
CA GLU A 120 1.54 15.91 -11.39
C GLU A 120 1.29 14.66 -12.25
N PRO A 121 1.65 14.65 -13.54
CA PRO A 121 1.46 13.50 -14.41
C PRO A 121 2.10 12.22 -13.87
N ILE A 122 1.43 11.09 -14.05
CA ILE A 122 1.90 9.79 -13.59
C ILE A 122 3.27 9.42 -14.18
N VAL A 123 4.13 8.84 -13.37
CA VAL A 123 5.43 8.33 -13.79
C VAL A 123 5.28 6.90 -14.31
N GLY A 124 5.33 6.75 -15.62
CA GLY A 124 5.29 5.44 -16.30
C GLY A 124 6.65 4.75 -16.41
N MET A 125 6.65 3.52 -16.94
CA MET A 125 7.85 2.76 -17.30
C MET A 125 8.17 2.93 -18.78
N ASP A 126 9.45 2.98 -19.10
CA ASP A 126 9.91 2.92 -20.49
C ASP A 126 9.70 1.52 -21.09
N ASN A 127 9.92 0.48 -20.26
CA ASN A 127 9.60 -0.91 -20.60
C ASN A 127 8.77 -1.53 -19.47
N PRO A 128 7.46 -1.81 -19.70
CA PRO A 128 6.58 -2.38 -18.68
C PRO A 128 6.73 -3.91 -18.50
N TYR A 129 7.76 -4.50 -19.06
CA TYR A 129 8.10 -5.94 -18.95
C TYR A 129 9.47 -6.14 -18.31
N ARG A 130 9.75 -7.36 -17.82
CA ARG A 130 11.05 -7.77 -17.25
C ARG A 130 11.53 -6.92 -16.08
N TYR A 131 10.62 -6.23 -15.41
CA TYR A 131 10.96 -5.28 -14.33
C TYR A 131 11.05 -5.90 -12.93
N ARG A 132 10.45 -7.10 -12.72
CA ARG A 132 10.40 -7.70 -11.39
C ARG A 132 11.71 -8.42 -11.05
N ASN A 133 12.38 -7.91 -10.03
CA ASN A 133 13.63 -8.49 -9.51
C ASN A 133 13.42 -9.66 -8.55
N LYS A 134 12.17 -9.94 -8.13
CA LYS A 134 11.83 -11.01 -7.20
C LYS A 134 10.59 -11.75 -7.67
N ALA A 135 10.66 -13.07 -7.65
CA ALA A 135 9.50 -13.94 -7.83
C ALA A 135 9.54 -15.12 -6.84
N GLN A 136 8.38 -15.57 -6.42
CA GLN A 136 8.18 -16.75 -5.56
C GLN A 136 7.29 -17.70 -6.34
N PHE A 137 7.89 -18.77 -6.83
CA PHE A 137 7.21 -19.75 -7.67
C PHE A 137 6.71 -20.91 -6.82
N PRO A 138 5.41 -21.16 -6.70
CA PRO A 138 4.90 -22.39 -6.13
C PRO A 138 5.35 -23.58 -6.99
N ILE A 139 5.72 -24.65 -6.32
CA ILE A 139 6.12 -25.93 -6.93
C ILE A 139 5.01 -26.94 -6.70
N GLY A 140 4.54 -27.55 -7.76
CA GLY A 140 3.45 -28.51 -7.70
C GLY A 140 3.65 -29.68 -8.65
N LYS A 141 2.60 -30.42 -8.87
CA LYS A 141 2.57 -31.55 -9.82
C LYS A 141 1.29 -31.50 -10.66
N ARG A 142 1.39 -31.91 -11.90
CA ARG A 142 0.22 -32.13 -12.77
C ARG A 142 0.26 -33.52 -13.37
N LYS A 143 -0.91 -34.06 -13.69
CA LYS A 143 -1.02 -35.26 -14.49
C LYS A 143 -0.83 -34.92 -15.97
N VAL A 144 -0.01 -35.69 -16.64
CA VAL A 144 0.19 -35.61 -18.09
C VAL A 144 -0.07 -36.99 -18.67
N CYS A 145 -0.75 -37.06 -19.82
CA CYS A 145 -0.93 -38.32 -20.57
C CYS A 145 0.30 -38.50 -21.49
N GLY A 146 0.99 -39.60 -21.33
CA GLY A 146 2.03 -40.01 -22.27
C GLY A 146 1.46 -40.39 -23.66
N GLU A 147 2.29 -40.42 -24.67
CA GLU A 147 1.91 -40.83 -26.02
C GLU A 147 1.35 -42.28 -26.06
N ASP A 148 1.74 -43.10 -25.09
CA ASP A 148 1.28 -44.45 -24.87
C ASP A 148 -0.03 -44.55 -24.07
N GLY A 149 -0.68 -43.42 -23.74
CA GLY A 149 -1.88 -43.36 -22.92
C GLY A 149 -1.64 -43.56 -21.43
N SER A 150 -0.39 -43.71 -20.98
CA SER A 150 -0.06 -43.79 -19.54
C SER A 150 -0.18 -42.43 -18.87
N GLU A 151 -0.78 -42.39 -17.67
CA GLU A 151 -0.77 -41.17 -16.82
C GLU A 151 0.56 -41.09 -16.06
N LYS A 152 1.26 -39.98 -16.20
CA LYS A 152 2.47 -39.66 -15.43
C LYS A 152 2.31 -38.36 -14.65
N TRP A 153 2.96 -38.29 -13.51
CA TRP A 153 3.05 -37.04 -12.75
C TRP A 153 4.30 -36.28 -13.18
N GLU A 154 4.10 -35.04 -13.58
CA GLU A 154 5.16 -34.09 -13.88
C GLU A 154 5.23 -33.03 -12.77
N VAL A 155 6.44 -32.68 -12.32
CA VAL A 155 6.68 -31.56 -11.42
C VAL A 155 6.63 -30.25 -12.21
N ILE A 156 5.91 -29.27 -11.70
CA ILE A 156 5.71 -27.98 -12.36
C ILE A 156 6.03 -26.82 -11.43
N ALA A 157 6.44 -25.70 -12.01
CA ALA A 157 6.58 -24.42 -11.36
C ALA A 157 5.80 -23.35 -12.12
N GLY A 158 5.34 -22.33 -11.43
CA GLY A 158 4.62 -21.23 -12.10
C GLY A 158 3.95 -20.28 -11.14
N PHE A 159 2.67 -19.96 -11.40
CA PHE A 159 1.89 -19.06 -10.56
C PHE A 159 0.50 -19.62 -10.30
N TYR A 160 -0.12 -19.21 -9.21
CA TYR A 160 -1.49 -19.61 -8.92
C TYR A 160 -2.48 -18.96 -9.89
N ALA A 161 -3.45 -19.75 -10.34
CA ALA A 161 -4.65 -19.22 -10.98
C ALA A 161 -5.42 -18.36 -9.97
N GLY A 162 -6.03 -17.30 -10.45
CA GLY A 162 -6.70 -16.31 -9.59
C GLY A 162 -7.67 -16.96 -8.61
N ARG A 163 -7.50 -16.67 -7.31
CA ARG A 163 -8.34 -17.18 -6.20
C ARG A 163 -8.33 -18.69 -6.00
N THR A 164 -7.28 -19.36 -6.44
CA THR A 164 -7.12 -20.82 -6.26
C THR A 164 -5.66 -21.16 -5.90
N HIS A 165 -5.42 -22.43 -5.51
CA HIS A 165 -4.07 -22.98 -5.38
C HIS A 165 -3.65 -23.81 -6.61
N HIS A 166 -4.43 -23.76 -7.70
CA HIS A 166 -4.05 -24.40 -8.95
C HIS A 166 -2.88 -23.68 -9.59
N ILE A 167 -1.80 -24.39 -9.89
CA ILE A 167 -0.58 -23.82 -10.46
C ILE A 167 -0.69 -23.83 -11.98
N ILE A 168 -0.57 -22.65 -12.59
CA ILE A 168 -0.38 -22.45 -14.01
C ILE A 168 1.12 -22.64 -14.28
N ALA A 169 1.48 -23.70 -14.97
CA ALA A 169 2.87 -24.00 -15.32
C ALA A 169 3.41 -22.91 -16.27
N ASN A 170 4.27 -22.07 -15.73
CA ASN A 170 4.89 -20.96 -16.46
C ASN A 170 6.27 -20.65 -15.88
N THR A 171 7.31 -21.07 -16.58
CA THR A 171 8.70 -20.81 -16.19
C THR A 171 9.23 -19.47 -16.70
N ASP A 172 8.62 -18.91 -17.76
CA ASP A 172 8.97 -17.61 -18.33
C ASP A 172 7.85 -16.57 -18.16
N CYS A 173 7.77 -15.94 -16.99
CA CYS A 173 6.87 -14.83 -16.75
C CYS A 173 7.44 -13.53 -17.36
N LEU A 174 6.71 -12.90 -18.26
CA LEU A 174 7.13 -11.67 -18.95
C LEU A 174 7.39 -10.48 -18.02
N LEU A 175 6.89 -10.50 -16.79
CA LEU A 175 7.21 -9.46 -15.79
C LEU A 175 8.53 -9.74 -15.05
N GLY A 176 8.92 -11.03 -14.90
CA GLY A 176 10.13 -11.42 -14.20
C GLY A 176 11.38 -11.34 -15.09
N VAL A 177 12.53 -11.38 -14.45
CA VAL A 177 13.83 -11.43 -15.15
C VAL A 177 13.96 -12.72 -15.98
N THR A 178 14.70 -12.66 -17.07
CA THR A 178 14.84 -13.77 -18.05
C THR A 178 15.52 -14.99 -17.44
N GLU A 179 16.43 -14.80 -16.49
CA GLU A 179 17.15 -15.87 -15.80
C GLU A 179 16.24 -16.79 -14.98
N ASN A 180 15.02 -16.35 -14.66
CA ASN A 180 14.04 -17.19 -13.96
C ASN A 180 13.77 -18.48 -14.72
N GLN A 181 13.71 -18.44 -16.04
CA GLN A 181 13.40 -19.61 -16.86
C GLN A 181 14.47 -20.69 -16.71
N GLU A 182 15.74 -20.35 -16.93
CA GLU A 182 16.85 -21.28 -16.83
C GLU A 182 16.95 -21.88 -15.42
N ILE A 183 16.81 -21.05 -14.39
CA ILE A 183 16.86 -21.49 -12.99
C ILE A 183 15.72 -22.45 -12.67
N LEU A 184 14.49 -22.13 -13.09
CA LEU A 184 13.33 -22.99 -12.85
C LEU A 184 13.44 -24.31 -13.58
N GLU A 185 13.78 -24.30 -14.85
CA GLU A 185 13.94 -25.52 -15.65
C GLU A 185 15.02 -26.43 -15.07
N THR A 186 16.19 -25.88 -14.71
CA THR A 186 17.27 -26.58 -14.02
C THR A 186 16.79 -27.19 -12.68
N PHE A 187 16.04 -26.41 -11.90
CA PHE A 187 15.50 -26.88 -10.63
C PHE A 187 14.49 -28.02 -10.80
N LEU A 188 13.60 -27.93 -11.80
CA LEU A 188 12.64 -29.00 -12.10
C LEU A 188 13.31 -30.28 -12.55
N VAL A 189 14.39 -30.20 -13.34
CA VAL A 189 15.23 -31.36 -13.71
C VAL A 189 15.83 -32.01 -12.46
N TYR A 190 16.45 -31.20 -11.58
CA TYR A 190 16.98 -31.70 -10.30
C TYR A 190 15.91 -32.41 -9.47
N MET A 191 14.71 -31.85 -9.33
CA MET A 191 13.61 -32.48 -8.59
C MET A 191 13.20 -33.80 -9.18
N THR A 192 13.10 -33.89 -10.50
CA THR A 192 12.68 -35.07 -11.21
C THR A 192 13.71 -36.21 -11.10
N GLU A 193 14.97 -35.91 -11.36
CA GLU A 193 16.05 -36.90 -11.33
C GLU A 193 16.32 -37.45 -9.92
N ASN A 194 16.18 -36.62 -8.90
CA ASN A 194 16.43 -37.02 -7.52
C ASN A 194 15.15 -37.38 -6.76
N ARG A 195 14.00 -37.52 -7.47
CA ARG A 195 12.70 -37.89 -6.91
C ARG A 195 12.28 -37.03 -5.71
N VAL A 196 12.56 -35.73 -5.79
CA VAL A 196 12.18 -34.74 -4.76
C VAL A 196 10.72 -34.40 -4.91
N SER A 197 9.92 -34.59 -3.87
CA SER A 197 8.47 -34.38 -3.94
C SER A 197 8.10 -32.91 -3.89
N ALA A 198 7.16 -32.51 -4.75
CA ALA A 198 6.48 -31.22 -4.62
C ALA A 198 5.47 -31.26 -3.47
N TYR A 199 5.31 -30.14 -2.78
CA TYR A 199 4.30 -29.98 -1.73
C TYR A 199 2.90 -29.83 -2.34
N ASP A 200 1.94 -30.39 -1.67
CA ASP A 200 0.54 -30.38 -2.05
C ASP A 200 -0.24 -29.66 -0.94
N GLU A 201 -0.81 -28.49 -1.25
CA GLU A 201 -1.49 -27.63 -0.29
C GLU A 201 -2.79 -28.24 0.29
N GLU A 202 -3.45 -29.17 -0.46
CA GLU A 202 -4.68 -29.80 0.01
C GLU A 202 -4.38 -30.90 1.04
N THR A 203 -3.34 -31.68 0.77
CA THR A 203 -2.96 -32.81 1.64
C THR A 203 -1.90 -32.44 2.68
N CYS A 204 -1.29 -31.26 2.57
CA CYS A 204 -0.16 -30.80 3.38
C CYS A 204 1.04 -31.75 3.34
N ARG A 205 1.25 -32.47 2.25
CA ARG A 205 2.31 -33.46 2.08
C ARG A 205 3.24 -33.09 0.92
N GLY A 206 4.47 -33.56 1.01
CA GLY A 206 5.54 -33.25 0.05
C GLY A 206 6.59 -32.32 0.67
N LEU A 207 7.70 -32.15 -0.03
CA LEU A 207 8.88 -31.46 0.50
C LEU A 207 9.00 -30.02 0.00
N VAL A 208 9.06 -29.81 -1.31
CA VAL A 208 9.33 -28.47 -1.87
C VAL A 208 8.04 -27.70 -2.07
N ARG A 209 7.93 -26.56 -1.41
CA ARG A 209 6.75 -25.67 -1.48
C ARG A 209 6.91 -24.60 -2.56
N HIS A 210 8.02 -23.85 -2.49
CA HIS A 210 8.26 -22.71 -3.38
C HIS A 210 9.74 -22.61 -3.74
N LEU A 211 10.01 -21.96 -4.87
CA LEU A 211 11.33 -21.45 -5.22
C LEU A 211 11.27 -19.92 -5.26
N LEU A 212 12.05 -19.25 -4.40
CA LEU A 212 12.25 -17.81 -4.47
C LEU A 212 13.49 -17.54 -5.30
N ILE A 213 13.36 -16.65 -6.30
CA ILE A 213 14.45 -16.14 -7.11
C ILE A 213 14.46 -14.62 -6.94
N ARG A 214 15.64 -14.06 -6.67
CA ARG A 214 15.85 -12.62 -6.55
C ARG A 214 17.14 -12.22 -7.28
N LYS A 215 17.06 -11.13 -8.06
CA LYS A 215 18.19 -10.58 -8.81
C LYS A 215 18.46 -9.13 -8.40
N GLY A 216 19.71 -8.79 -8.13
CA GLY A 216 20.15 -7.40 -8.11
C GLY A 216 20.27 -6.89 -9.55
N PHE A 217 19.59 -5.80 -9.88
CA PHE A 217 19.57 -5.29 -11.25
C PHE A 217 20.89 -4.60 -11.62
N ALA A 218 21.46 -3.83 -10.70
CA ALA A 218 22.74 -3.18 -10.92
C ALA A 218 23.93 -4.14 -10.79
N SER A 219 23.89 -5.05 -9.82
CA SER A 219 24.97 -6.01 -9.56
C SER A 219 24.98 -7.22 -10.49
N GLY A 220 23.81 -7.61 -11.01
CA GLY A 220 23.62 -8.87 -11.71
C GLY A 220 23.63 -10.11 -10.80
N GLU A 221 23.77 -9.96 -9.50
CA GLU A 221 23.81 -11.06 -8.52
C GLU A 221 22.41 -11.70 -8.37
N ILE A 222 22.38 -13.04 -8.38
CA ILE A 222 21.13 -13.80 -8.24
C ILE A 222 21.21 -14.68 -6.98
N MET A 223 20.11 -14.61 -6.21
CA MET A 223 19.85 -15.46 -5.07
C MET A 223 18.71 -16.43 -5.38
N VAL A 224 18.91 -17.70 -5.05
CA VAL A 224 17.87 -18.73 -5.12
C VAL A 224 17.65 -19.30 -3.72
N CYS A 225 16.38 -19.32 -3.26
CA CYS A 225 16.02 -19.90 -1.97
C CYS A 225 14.91 -20.93 -2.14
N VAL A 226 15.20 -22.17 -1.77
CA VAL A 226 14.24 -23.28 -1.82
C VAL A 226 13.45 -23.32 -0.52
N VAL A 227 12.12 -23.21 -0.59
CA VAL A 227 11.24 -23.31 0.58
C VAL A 227 10.77 -24.75 0.72
N ILE A 228 11.08 -25.36 1.88
CA ILE A 228 10.80 -26.78 2.10
C ILE A 228 9.94 -27.03 3.36
N ASN A 229 9.08 -28.04 3.27
CA ASN A 229 8.34 -28.64 4.38
C ASN A 229 9.15 -29.82 5.00
N GLY A 230 10.36 -29.53 5.45
CA GLY A 230 11.28 -30.54 5.96
C GLY A 230 12.55 -29.90 6.50
N ASP A 231 13.48 -30.70 7.01
CA ASP A 231 14.74 -30.20 7.57
C ASP A 231 15.91 -30.23 6.59
N LYS A 232 15.84 -31.11 5.58
CA LYS A 232 16.92 -31.32 4.60
C LYS A 232 16.36 -31.47 3.19
N LEU A 233 17.15 -31.03 2.22
CA LEU A 233 16.89 -31.24 0.80
C LEU A 233 17.69 -32.45 0.33
N PRO A 234 17.10 -33.46 -0.34
CA PRO A 234 17.84 -34.60 -0.88
C PRO A 234 18.83 -34.17 -1.95
N ALA A 235 19.98 -34.83 -2.04
CA ALA A 235 21.00 -34.58 -3.07
C ALA A 235 21.38 -33.09 -3.22
N GLU A 236 21.54 -32.39 -2.11
CA GLU A 236 21.81 -30.95 -2.04
C GLU A 236 23.04 -30.55 -2.85
N ASP A 237 24.11 -31.37 -2.82
CA ASP A 237 25.34 -31.12 -3.60
C ASP A 237 25.09 -31.09 -5.11
N LYS A 238 24.15 -31.91 -5.61
CA LYS A 238 23.76 -31.88 -7.03
C LYS A 238 23.03 -30.60 -7.38
N LEU A 239 22.11 -30.16 -6.51
CA LEU A 239 21.42 -28.89 -6.71
C LEU A 239 22.43 -27.73 -6.75
N ILE A 240 23.37 -27.72 -5.81
CA ILE A 240 24.45 -26.71 -5.77
C ILE A 240 25.23 -26.72 -7.08
N SER A 241 25.68 -27.90 -7.51
CA SER A 241 26.46 -28.04 -8.76
C SER A 241 25.70 -27.52 -9.99
N LEU A 242 24.40 -27.80 -10.08
CA LEU A 242 23.58 -27.37 -11.22
C LEU A 242 23.34 -25.86 -11.21
N LEU A 243 22.88 -25.30 -10.09
CA LEU A 243 22.49 -23.90 -10.03
C LEU A 243 23.68 -22.95 -9.94
N SER A 244 24.79 -23.33 -9.30
CA SER A 244 26.01 -22.50 -9.23
C SER A 244 26.70 -22.31 -10.59
N GLY A 245 26.40 -23.18 -11.57
CA GLY A 245 26.85 -23.04 -12.94
C GLY A 245 26.10 -21.96 -13.75
N ILE A 246 24.95 -21.51 -13.28
CA ILE A 246 24.16 -20.47 -13.96
C ILE A 246 24.77 -19.10 -13.71
N ARG A 247 24.96 -18.33 -14.77
CA ARG A 247 25.57 -17.00 -14.69
C ARG A 247 24.77 -16.07 -13.76
N GLY A 248 25.47 -15.45 -12.81
CA GLY A 248 24.90 -14.50 -11.87
C GLY A 248 24.40 -15.15 -10.57
N VAL A 249 24.18 -16.46 -10.50
CA VAL A 249 23.82 -17.14 -9.24
C VAL A 249 25.04 -17.14 -8.30
N VAL A 250 24.89 -16.44 -7.16
CA VAL A 250 25.94 -16.28 -6.14
C VAL A 250 25.48 -16.70 -4.74
N SER A 251 24.21 -17.02 -4.59
CA SER A 251 23.60 -17.36 -3.29
C SER A 251 22.56 -18.49 -3.48
N LEU A 252 22.77 -19.59 -2.77
CA LEU A 252 21.80 -20.67 -2.66
C LEU A 252 21.48 -20.89 -1.19
N SER A 253 20.18 -20.95 -0.86
CA SER A 253 19.72 -21.12 0.50
C SER A 253 18.47 -22.01 0.56
N VAL A 254 18.19 -22.50 1.76
CA VAL A 254 17.01 -23.29 2.07
C VAL A 254 16.24 -22.62 3.20
N SER A 255 14.96 -22.36 2.99
CA SER A 255 14.03 -21.85 4.00
C SER A 255 13.16 -22.99 4.49
N ILE A 256 13.15 -23.23 5.80
CA ILE A 256 12.37 -24.30 6.44
C ILE A 256 11.02 -23.72 6.86
N ASN A 257 9.95 -24.16 6.18
CA ASN A 257 8.58 -23.78 6.50
C ASN A 257 7.68 -25.03 6.61
N LYS A 258 7.46 -25.49 7.84
CA LYS A 258 6.58 -26.62 8.17
C LYS A 258 5.18 -26.19 8.61
N GLU A 259 4.93 -24.87 8.69
CA GLU A 259 3.67 -24.33 9.14
C GLU A 259 2.62 -24.39 8.00
N ASN A 260 1.40 -24.80 8.34
CA ASN A 260 0.27 -24.75 7.42
C ASN A 260 -0.39 -23.37 7.46
N THR A 261 0.29 -22.38 6.87
CA THR A 261 -0.17 -20.99 6.78
C THR A 261 0.10 -20.45 5.37
N ASN A 262 -0.49 -19.30 5.05
CA ASN A 262 -0.24 -18.59 3.80
C ASN A 262 1.13 -17.90 3.74
N VAL A 263 1.92 -17.99 4.81
CA VAL A 263 3.28 -17.43 4.85
C VAL A 263 4.20 -18.36 4.06
N ILE A 264 4.82 -17.85 3.01
CA ILE A 264 5.68 -18.65 2.11
C ILE A 264 7.02 -18.96 2.77
N MET A 265 7.70 -17.95 3.29
CA MET A 265 9.05 -18.10 3.85
C MET A 265 8.99 -18.54 5.31
N GLY A 266 9.81 -19.53 5.66
CA GLY A 266 10.00 -19.93 7.06
C GLY A 266 10.95 -18.98 7.79
N LYS A 267 10.91 -19.04 9.12
CA LYS A 267 11.78 -18.24 10.00
C LYS A 267 13.24 -18.73 10.00
N LYS A 268 13.47 -19.98 9.64
CA LYS A 268 14.79 -20.62 9.64
C LYS A 268 15.32 -20.71 8.21
N ILE A 269 16.38 -19.96 7.91
CA ILE A 269 17.06 -19.98 6.62
C ILE A 269 18.48 -20.46 6.83
N ARG A 270 18.96 -21.31 5.92
CA ARG A 270 20.30 -21.85 5.90
C ARG A 270 20.91 -21.63 4.51
N THR A 271 21.99 -20.88 4.44
CA THR A 271 22.79 -20.80 3.22
C THR A 271 23.47 -22.14 3.00
N ILE A 272 23.31 -22.70 1.79
CA ILE A 272 23.87 -23.98 1.41
C ILE A 272 25.09 -23.82 0.49
N TRP A 273 25.18 -22.67 -0.20
CA TRP A 273 26.32 -22.31 -1.04
C TRP A 273 26.37 -20.81 -1.29
N GLY A 274 27.58 -20.27 -1.41
CA GLY A 274 27.85 -18.89 -1.78
C GLY A 274 27.53 -17.88 -0.67
N LYS A 275 26.98 -16.72 -1.06
CA LYS A 275 26.69 -15.60 -0.18
C LYS A 275 25.37 -15.80 0.57
N ASP A 276 25.25 -15.26 1.77
CA ASP A 276 23.99 -15.20 2.53
C ASP A 276 23.09 -14.03 2.09
N LYS A 277 23.69 -12.98 1.48
CA LYS A 277 23.01 -11.80 0.92
C LYS A 277 23.55 -11.51 -0.48
N ILE A 278 22.69 -10.98 -1.35
CA ILE A 278 23.08 -10.36 -2.61
C ILE A 278 23.12 -8.85 -2.45
N LYS A 279 23.82 -8.18 -3.35
CA LYS A 279 23.88 -6.73 -3.41
C LYS A 279 23.04 -6.20 -4.55
N ASP A 280 22.49 -5.02 -4.36
CA ASP A 280 21.93 -4.21 -5.44
C ASP A 280 22.15 -2.73 -5.15
N THR A 281 22.15 -1.91 -6.19
CA THR A 281 22.36 -0.47 -6.07
C THR A 281 21.16 0.26 -6.66
N ILE A 282 20.63 1.25 -5.94
CA ILE A 282 19.58 2.14 -6.39
C ILE A 282 20.18 3.53 -6.57
N ARG A 283 20.02 4.11 -7.77
CA ARG A 283 20.51 5.44 -8.10
C ARG A 283 19.60 6.50 -7.52
N ILE A 284 20.18 7.63 -7.12
CA ILE A 284 19.44 8.83 -6.76
C ILE A 284 19.32 9.71 -8.00
N LEU A 285 18.09 9.92 -8.45
CA LEU A 285 17.79 10.72 -9.63
C LEU A 285 17.35 12.13 -9.22
N ASN A 286 17.33 13.05 -10.15
CA ASN A 286 16.64 14.31 -9.98
C ASN A 286 15.12 14.04 -9.87
N GLY A 287 14.46 14.60 -8.88
CA GLY A 287 13.03 14.33 -8.65
C GLY A 287 12.07 14.99 -9.64
N GLU A 288 12.53 15.91 -10.48
CA GLU A 288 11.71 16.61 -11.49
C GLU A 288 11.72 15.88 -12.83
N ASP A 289 12.90 15.63 -13.40
CA ASP A 289 13.10 15.07 -14.74
C ASP A 289 13.70 13.65 -14.74
N PHE A 290 14.02 13.11 -13.55
CA PHE A 290 14.67 11.80 -13.35
C PHE A 290 16.03 11.64 -14.04
N SER A 291 16.72 12.72 -14.28
CA SER A 291 18.11 12.69 -14.75
C SER A 291 19.06 12.16 -13.68
N GLU A 292 20.18 11.60 -14.08
CA GLU A 292 21.18 11.03 -13.17
C GLU A 292 21.90 12.13 -12.37
N THR A 293 22.02 11.93 -11.06
CA THR A 293 22.79 12.83 -10.18
C THR A 293 24.22 12.36 -9.93
N GLY A 294 24.51 11.11 -10.25
CA GLY A 294 25.77 10.45 -9.90
C GLY A 294 25.80 9.81 -8.51
N ASP A 295 24.77 10.08 -7.68
CA ASP A 295 24.64 9.51 -6.34
C ASP A 295 23.87 8.17 -6.37
N SER A 296 24.23 7.28 -5.45
CA SER A 296 23.55 5.99 -5.30
C SER A 296 23.66 5.44 -3.87
N VAL A 297 22.88 4.40 -3.59
CA VAL A 297 22.93 3.65 -2.34
C VAL A 297 22.95 2.16 -2.65
N GLU A 298 23.93 1.43 -2.10
CA GLU A 298 24.04 -0.02 -2.19
C GLU A 298 23.28 -0.69 -1.04
N PHE A 299 22.56 -1.76 -1.34
CA PHE A 299 21.82 -2.56 -0.36
C PHE A 299 22.29 -4.01 -0.35
N ALA A 300 22.54 -4.53 0.83
CA ALA A 300 22.68 -5.97 1.08
C ALA A 300 21.30 -6.57 1.36
N ILE A 301 20.89 -7.55 0.58
CA ILE A 301 19.53 -8.07 0.54
C ILE A 301 19.56 -9.55 0.88
N SER A 302 18.88 -9.94 1.99
CA SER A 302 18.68 -11.32 2.40
C SER A 302 17.44 -11.94 1.75
N PRO A 303 17.21 -13.26 1.85
CA PRO A 303 15.97 -13.87 1.38
C PRO A 303 14.71 -13.28 2.02
N LEU A 304 14.78 -12.82 3.28
CA LEU A 304 13.65 -12.26 4.02
C LEU A 304 13.50 -10.75 3.88
N SER A 305 14.55 -10.02 3.46
CA SER A 305 14.48 -8.56 3.37
C SER A 305 13.35 -8.12 2.45
N PHE A 306 12.56 -7.14 2.92
CA PHE A 306 11.70 -6.40 2.01
C PHE A 306 12.58 -5.50 1.14
N TYR A 307 12.40 -5.59 -0.15
CA TYR A 307 13.07 -4.76 -1.15
C TYR A 307 12.13 -4.62 -2.34
N GLN A 308 11.94 -3.43 -2.84
CA GLN A 308 10.99 -3.13 -3.91
C GLN A 308 11.27 -3.98 -5.16
N VAL A 309 10.20 -4.50 -5.75
CA VAL A 309 10.32 -5.50 -6.82
C VAL A 309 10.63 -4.92 -8.20
N ASN A 310 10.55 -3.61 -8.35
CA ASN A 310 10.86 -2.89 -9.59
C ASN A 310 11.95 -1.82 -9.32
N PRO A 311 13.22 -2.16 -9.41
CA PRO A 311 14.32 -1.25 -9.07
C PRO A 311 14.30 0.05 -9.87
N VAL A 312 14.02 -0.02 -11.17
CA VAL A 312 14.01 1.15 -12.08
C VAL A 312 12.95 2.18 -11.64
N GLN A 313 11.73 1.72 -11.33
CA GLN A 313 10.70 2.64 -10.84
C GLN A 313 10.94 3.04 -9.38
N THR A 314 11.61 2.21 -8.59
CA THR A 314 12.00 2.55 -7.22
C THR A 314 12.98 3.72 -7.18
N GLU A 315 13.93 3.78 -8.13
CA GLU A 315 14.81 4.94 -8.30
C GLU A 315 13.99 6.23 -8.47
N LYS A 316 12.98 6.21 -9.34
CA LYS A 316 12.09 7.35 -9.58
C LYS A 316 11.23 7.66 -8.36
N LEU A 317 10.61 6.64 -7.73
CA LEU A 317 9.74 6.76 -6.56
C LEU A 317 10.45 7.41 -5.36
N TYR A 318 11.64 6.88 -5.03
CA TYR A 318 12.40 7.36 -3.87
C TYR A 318 13.06 8.72 -4.13
N SER A 319 13.49 8.98 -5.37
CA SER A 319 13.99 10.29 -5.78
C SER A 319 12.92 11.37 -5.73
N LEU A 320 11.68 11.01 -6.09
CA LEU A 320 10.52 11.88 -5.95
C LEU A 320 10.22 12.18 -4.47
N ALA A 321 10.24 11.15 -3.61
CA ALA A 321 10.04 11.32 -2.17
C ALA A 321 11.14 12.22 -1.56
N LEU A 322 12.41 12.04 -1.95
CA LEU A 322 13.52 12.89 -1.57
C LEU A 322 13.35 14.34 -2.04
N SER A 323 12.90 14.54 -3.28
CA SER A 323 12.61 15.87 -3.83
C SER A 323 11.49 16.56 -3.04
N TYR A 324 10.40 15.85 -2.73
CA TYR A 324 9.29 16.38 -1.94
C TYR A 324 9.70 16.69 -0.48
N ALA A 325 10.62 15.91 0.09
CA ALA A 325 11.20 16.23 1.39
C ALA A 325 11.94 17.58 1.40
N GLY A 326 12.47 18.05 0.26
CA GLY A 326 13.03 19.37 0.05
C GLY A 326 14.18 19.71 1.01
N LEU A 327 15.08 18.76 1.23
CA LEU A 327 16.15 18.83 2.22
C LEU A 327 17.30 19.74 1.76
N LYS A 328 17.88 20.51 2.71
CA LYS A 328 18.98 21.45 2.49
C LYS A 328 20.21 21.18 3.38
N GLY A 329 20.28 19.98 3.97
CA GLY A 329 21.39 19.55 4.83
C GLY A 329 21.29 20.03 6.29
N LYS A 330 20.17 20.63 6.70
CA LYS A 330 19.96 21.17 8.06
C LYS A 330 18.83 20.44 8.81
N GLU A 331 18.04 19.66 8.10
CA GLU A 331 16.80 19.08 8.57
C GLU A 331 17.05 17.79 9.36
N THR A 332 16.26 17.60 10.41
CA THR A 332 16.06 16.31 11.08
C THR A 332 14.84 15.63 10.47
N VAL A 333 15.03 14.41 9.98
CA VAL A 333 14.01 13.64 9.26
C VAL A 333 13.70 12.36 10.02
N TRP A 334 12.42 12.02 10.12
CA TRP A 334 11.96 10.73 10.58
C TRP A 334 11.38 9.94 9.40
N ASP A 335 11.81 8.68 9.27
CA ASP A 335 11.30 7.70 8.30
C ASP A 335 10.55 6.62 9.08
N LEU A 336 9.23 6.66 9.01
CA LEU A 336 8.36 5.71 9.71
C LEU A 336 8.02 4.55 8.76
N TYR A 337 8.18 3.33 9.22
CA TYR A 337 8.13 2.10 8.43
C TYR A 337 9.36 1.91 7.52
N CYS A 338 10.56 2.21 8.04
CA CYS A 338 11.78 2.33 7.23
C CYS A 338 12.29 1.00 6.61
N GLY A 339 11.80 -0.17 7.06
CA GLY A 339 12.26 -1.47 6.58
C GLY A 339 13.77 -1.65 6.74
N ILE A 340 14.47 -2.02 5.68
CA ILE A 340 15.95 -2.14 5.64
C ILE A 340 16.65 -0.80 5.41
N GLY A 341 15.95 0.32 5.63
CA GLY A 341 16.49 1.67 5.50
C GLY A 341 16.49 2.22 4.08
N THR A 342 15.68 1.71 3.18
CA THR A 342 15.75 2.09 1.76
C THR A 342 15.52 3.59 1.54
N ILE A 343 14.42 4.16 2.04
CA ILE A 343 14.15 5.60 1.94
C ILE A 343 15.06 6.37 2.90
N SER A 344 15.28 5.87 4.13
CA SER A 344 16.14 6.52 5.13
C SER A 344 17.52 6.87 4.59
N LEU A 345 18.17 5.94 3.86
CA LEU A 345 19.52 6.16 3.33
C LEU A 345 19.55 7.14 2.15
N PHE A 346 18.48 7.23 1.37
CA PHE A 346 18.30 8.30 0.38
C PHE A 346 18.22 9.66 1.05
N LEU A 347 17.39 9.77 2.10
CA LEU A 347 17.20 11.00 2.87
C LEU A 347 18.52 11.42 3.56
N ALA A 348 19.29 10.47 4.09
CA ALA A 348 20.55 10.72 4.78
C ALA A 348 21.61 11.39 3.89
N LYS A 349 21.56 11.19 2.57
CA LYS A 349 22.45 11.89 1.62
C LYS A 349 22.22 13.41 1.56
N ARG A 350 21.07 13.89 2.03
CA ARG A 350 20.66 15.31 1.96
C ARG A 350 20.20 15.90 3.29
N ALA A 351 20.04 15.09 4.34
CA ALA A 351 19.58 15.51 5.67
C ALA A 351 20.78 15.77 6.60
N LYS A 352 20.55 16.55 7.66
CA LYS A 352 21.48 16.65 8.79
C LYS A 352 21.47 15.35 9.61
N LYS A 353 20.30 14.82 9.89
CA LYS A 353 20.10 13.60 10.67
C LYS A 353 18.83 12.88 10.20
N VAL A 354 18.89 11.56 10.12
CA VAL A 354 17.74 10.71 9.82
C VAL A 354 17.51 9.72 10.95
N TYR A 355 16.27 9.56 11.36
CA TYR A 355 15.83 8.55 12.30
C TYR A 355 14.85 7.60 11.60
N GLY A 356 15.17 6.31 11.53
CA GLY A 356 14.33 5.27 10.96
C GLY A 356 13.67 4.43 12.04
N VAL A 357 12.37 4.14 11.88
CA VAL A 357 11.60 3.29 12.81
C VAL A 357 10.97 2.13 12.05
N GLU A 358 11.15 0.91 12.56
CA GLU A 358 10.58 -0.31 11.99
C GLU A 358 10.33 -1.33 13.11
N ILE A 359 9.20 -2.04 13.02
CA ILE A 359 8.81 -3.04 14.04
C ILE A 359 9.63 -4.33 13.93
N VAL A 360 10.18 -4.64 12.75
CA VAL A 360 10.91 -5.87 12.48
C VAL A 360 12.40 -5.69 12.83
N ALA A 361 12.84 -6.31 13.93
CA ALA A 361 14.22 -6.18 14.42
C ALA A 361 15.29 -6.61 13.40
N ASP A 362 15.01 -7.64 12.59
CA ASP A 362 15.92 -8.09 11.53
C ASP A 362 16.09 -7.05 10.42
N ALA A 363 15.01 -6.34 10.06
CA ALA A 363 15.07 -5.25 9.10
C ALA A 363 15.91 -4.07 9.62
N ILE A 364 15.78 -3.73 10.91
CA ILE A 364 16.65 -2.71 11.55
C ILE A 364 18.12 -3.11 11.58
N ARG A 365 18.40 -4.41 11.81
CA ARG A 365 19.79 -4.89 11.71
C ARG A 365 20.34 -4.70 10.30
N ASP A 366 19.57 -5.06 9.27
CA ASP A 366 19.94 -4.86 7.87
C ASP A 366 20.06 -3.37 7.54
N ALA A 367 19.20 -2.49 8.06
CA ALA A 367 19.28 -1.04 7.87
C ALA A 367 20.60 -0.45 8.43
N LYS A 368 20.99 -0.85 9.63
CA LYS A 368 22.26 -0.44 10.25
C LYS A 368 23.47 -0.91 9.45
N GLU A 369 23.45 -2.17 8.97
CA GLU A 369 24.48 -2.71 8.11
C GLU A 369 24.57 -1.96 6.77
N ASN A 370 23.43 -1.66 6.15
CA ASN A 370 23.38 -0.89 4.92
C ASN A 370 23.90 0.54 5.11
N ALA A 371 23.61 1.19 6.25
CA ALA A 371 24.19 2.50 6.56
C ALA A 371 25.72 2.45 6.63
N VAL A 372 26.27 1.48 7.35
CA VAL A 372 27.73 1.27 7.45
C VAL A 372 28.36 1.01 6.08
N ASN A 373 27.75 0.13 5.28
CA ASN A 373 28.26 -0.23 3.95
C ASN A 373 28.30 0.97 2.98
N ASN A 374 27.45 1.97 3.19
CA ASN A 374 27.40 3.19 2.39
C ASN A 374 28.17 4.37 3.02
N GLY A 375 28.85 4.19 4.16
CA GLY A 375 29.53 5.27 4.88
C GLY A 375 28.60 6.36 5.38
N ILE A 376 27.34 6.00 5.71
CA ILE A 376 26.30 6.90 6.23
C ILE A 376 26.32 6.83 7.76
N ASP A 377 26.73 7.91 8.42
CA ASP A 377 26.86 8.04 9.88
C ASP A 377 25.77 8.91 10.51
N ASN A 378 25.03 9.63 9.69
CA ASN A 378 23.93 10.52 10.12
C ASN A 378 22.56 9.84 10.13
N ALA A 379 22.46 8.51 9.95
CA ALA A 379 21.23 7.72 10.08
C ALA A 379 21.26 6.87 11.35
N GLU A 380 20.16 6.85 12.09
CA GLU A 380 19.98 6.05 13.30
C GLU A 380 18.66 5.29 13.23
N PHE A 381 18.65 4.04 13.71
CA PHE A 381 17.51 3.14 13.50
C PHE A 381 17.01 2.51 14.81
N PHE A 382 15.68 2.51 15.00
CA PHE A 382 14.99 2.04 16.20
C PHE A 382 14.04 0.90 15.86
N VAL A 383 14.03 -0.12 16.72
CA VAL A 383 13.03 -1.20 16.67
C VAL A 383 11.84 -0.80 17.52
N GLY A 384 10.66 -0.77 16.92
CA GLY A 384 9.42 -0.47 17.63
C GLY A 384 8.36 0.10 16.70
N LYS A 385 7.23 0.44 17.27
CA LYS A 385 6.19 1.15 16.55
C LYS A 385 6.46 2.67 16.60
N ALA A 386 6.11 3.36 15.52
CA ALA A 386 6.32 4.79 15.41
C ALA A 386 5.65 5.57 16.55
N GLU A 387 4.41 5.23 16.87
CA GLU A 387 3.59 5.82 17.93
C GLU A 387 4.12 5.60 19.35
N GLU A 388 5.04 4.65 19.54
CA GLU A 388 5.73 4.39 20.82
C GLU A 388 7.12 5.05 20.83
N VAL A 389 7.88 4.88 19.75
CA VAL A 389 9.30 5.33 19.66
C VAL A 389 9.41 6.85 19.60
N LEU A 390 8.56 7.54 18.81
CA LEU A 390 8.65 8.98 18.62
C LEU A 390 8.37 9.76 19.92
N PRO A 391 7.28 9.53 20.65
CA PRO A 391 7.01 10.23 21.91
C PRO A 391 8.12 9.98 22.94
N ASP A 392 8.56 8.72 23.12
CA ASP A 392 9.63 8.36 24.05
C ASP A 392 10.96 9.07 23.72
N PHE A 393 11.29 9.17 22.43
CA PHE A 393 12.46 9.88 21.98
C PHE A 393 12.33 11.38 22.26
N TYR A 394 11.18 11.98 21.94
CA TYR A 394 10.89 13.38 22.20
C TYR A 394 11.03 13.73 23.68
N GLU A 395 10.41 12.98 24.56
CA GLU A 395 10.47 13.20 26.01
C GLU A 395 11.91 13.14 26.54
N LYS A 396 12.71 12.17 26.08
CA LYS A 396 14.13 12.04 26.46
C LYS A 396 14.98 13.21 26.00
N GLU A 397 14.78 13.69 24.76
CA GLU A 397 15.52 14.82 24.21
C GLU A 397 15.16 16.13 24.92
N VAL A 398 13.87 16.37 25.18
CA VAL A 398 13.39 17.52 25.94
C VAL A 398 13.93 17.49 27.38
N ALA A 399 13.88 16.36 28.06
CA ALA A 399 14.44 16.17 29.40
C ALA A 399 15.96 16.41 29.44
N ALA A 400 16.66 16.14 28.34
CA ALA A 400 18.10 16.41 28.17
C ALA A 400 18.41 17.85 27.71
N GLY A 401 17.40 18.72 27.60
CA GLY A 401 17.55 20.12 27.17
C GLY A 401 17.89 20.28 25.68
N ARG A 402 17.63 19.26 24.86
CA ARG A 402 17.86 19.30 23.43
C ARG A 402 16.55 19.51 22.67
N SER A 403 16.65 20.16 21.50
CA SER A 403 15.49 20.29 20.60
C SER A 403 15.24 18.96 19.89
N ALA A 404 14.03 18.44 20.01
CA ALA A 404 13.60 17.17 19.40
C ALA A 404 12.61 17.37 18.25
N THR A 405 12.66 18.51 17.55
CA THR A 405 11.73 18.79 16.45
C THR A 405 12.04 17.94 15.22
N ALA A 406 11.02 17.27 14.68
CA ALA A 406 11.06 16.71 13.34
C ALA A 406 10.80 17.84 12.32
N ASP A 407 11.76 18.11 11.42
CA ASP A 407 11.50 19.04 10.32
C ASP A 407 10.66 18.40 9.23
N VAL A 408 10.92 17.12 8.96
CA VAL A 408 10.21 16.32 7.95
C VAL A 408 9.91 14.94 8.51
N ILE A 409 8.71 14.43 8.25
CA ILE A 409 8.35 13.03 8.47
C ILE A 409 8.05 12.40 7.11
N VAL A 410 8.67 11.26 6.83
CA VAL A 410 8.38 10.42 5.67
C VAL A 410 7.70 9.14 6.15
N VAL A 411 6.64 8.71 5.47
CA VAL A 411 5.94 7.47 5.78
C VAL A 411 5.74 6.63 4.52
N ASP A 412 5.97 5.31 4.63
CA ASP A 412 5.68 4.30 3.61
C ASP A 412 4.94 3.11 4.27
N PRO A 413 3.69 3.32 4.74
CA PRO A 413 2.96 2.33 5.50
C PRO A 413 2.49 1.15 4.64
N PRO A 414 2.12 0.00 5.26
CA PRO A 414 1.50 -1.11 4.55
C PRO A 414 0.15 -0.70 3.94
N ARG A 415 -0.45 -1.57 3.09
CA ARG A 415 -1.72 -1.32 2.37
C ARG A 415 -2.88 -0.79 3.22
N LYS A 416 -2.92 -1.08 4.51
CA LYS A 416 -3.95 -0.55 5.44
C LYS A 416 -3.79 0.94 5.76
N GLY A 417 -2.72 1.59 5.33
CA GLY A 417 -2.36 2.96 5.67
C GLY A 417 -1.75 3.06 7.07
N CYS A 418 -1.56 4.29 7.55
CA CYS A 418 -1.17 4.57 8.92
C CYS A 418 -2.33 4.23 9.87
N ASP A 419 -2.02 3.75 11.07
CA ASP A 419 -3.03 3.66 12.13
C ASP A 419 -3.31 5.03 12.77
N ALA A 420 -4.39 5.09 13.54
CA ALA A 420 -4.83 6.36 14.13
C ALA A 420 -3.79 6.95 15.12
N MET A 421 -3.05 6.10 15.84
CA MET A 421 -2.03 6.55 16.77
C MET A 421 -0.82 7.15 16.06
N CYS A 422 -0.42 6.54 14.92
CA CYS A 422 0.66 7.08 14.09
C CYS A 422 0.28 8.46 13.53
N LEU A 423 -0.94 8.62 12.98
CA LEU A 423 -1.42 9.92 12.49
C LEU A 423 -1.50 10.97 13.59
N ASP A 424 -2.01 10.61 14.76
CA ASP A 424 -2.05 11.50 15.94
C ASP A 424 -0.64 11.91 16.39
N THR A 425 0.32 11.00 16.35
CA THR A 425 1.73 11.29 16.66
C THR A 425 2.32 12.27 15.66
N ILE A 426 2.07 12.09 14.34
CA ILE A 426 2.51 13.04 13.31
C ILE A 426 1.94 14.43 13.57
N LEU A 427 0.63 14.52 13.89
CA LEU A 427 -0.04 15.78 14.20
C LEU A 427 0.53 16.47 15.48
N LYS A 428 0.86 15.70 16.52
CA LYS A 428 1.49 16.22 17.75
C LYS A 428 2.92 16.70 17.54
N MET A 429 3.70 15.99 16.71
CA MET A 429 5.08 16.37 16.39
C MET A 429 5.18 17.62 15.51
N GLN A 430 4.11 17.96 14.81
CA GLN A 430 4.01 19.14 13.94
C GLN A 430 5.20 19.35 13.00
N PRO A 431 5.63 18.32 12.21
CA PRO A 431 6.70 18.54 11.25
C PRO A 431 6.29 19.58 10.20
N LYS A 432 7.25 20.36 9.72
CA LYS A 432 7.01 21.37 8.66
C LYS A 432 6.47 20.73 7.38
N ARG A 433 6.87 19.48 7.10
CA ARG A 433 6.46 18.71 5.92
C ARG A 433 6.25 17.25 6.28
N VAL A 434 5.26 16.65 5.63
CA VAL A 434 5.05 15.21 5.61
C VAL A 434 5.11 14.72 4.16
N VAL A 435 5.95 13.73 3.89
CA VAL A 435 5.99 13.01 2.61
C VAL A 435 5.36 11.65 2.82
N TYR A 436 4.27 11.38 2.11
CA TYR A 436 3.55 10.12 2.22
C TYR A 436 3.72 9.31 0.93
N VAL A 437 4.36 8.15 1.03
CA VAL A 437 4.43 7.14 -0.04
C VAL A 437 3.35 6.09 0.24
N SER A 438 2.58 5.67 -0.76
CA SER A 438 1.48 4.74 -0.54
C SER A 438 1.24 3.83 -1.74
N CYS A 439 1.08 2.53 -1.46
CA CYS A 439 0.67 1.52 -2.44
C CYS A 439 -0.87 1.36 -2.56
N ASP A 440 -1.65 2.10 -1.76
CA ASP A 440 -3.12 2.08 -1.79
C ASP A 440 -3.70 3.49 -1.68
N SER A 441 -4.19 4.02 -2.79
CA SER A 441 -4.71 5.39 -2.85
C SER A 441 -6.02 5.61 -2.07
N ALA A 442 -6.76 4.55 -1.71
CA ALA A 442 -7.97 4.69 -0.91
C ALA A 442 -7.66 4.92 0.57
N THR A 443 -6.71 4.15 1.13
CA THR A 443 -6.23 4.37 2.50
C THR A 443 -5.43 5.66 2.60
N LEU A 444 -4.64 6.01 1.58
CA LEU A 444 -3.96 7.30 1.46
C LEU A 444 -4.97 8.46 1.57
N ALA A 445 -6.02 8.44 0.76
CA ALA A 445 -7.02 9.52 0.76
C ALA A 445 -7.70 9.71 2.13
N ARG A 446 -7.96 8.61 2.85
CA ARG A 446 -8.47 8.63 4.24
C ARG A 446 -7.48 9.33 5.19
N ASP A 447 -6.20 8.93 5.11
CA ASP A 447 -5.16 9.44 6.01
C ASP A 447 -4.84 10.92 5.72
N LEU A 448 -4.81 11.32 4.44
CA LEU A 448 -4.64 12.71 4.03
C LEU A 448 -5.75 13.61 4.54
N LYS A 449 -7.01 13.12 4.54
CA LYS A 449 -8.12 13.88 5.11
C LYS A 449 -7.86 14.21 6.60
N ILE A 450 -7.42 13.21 7.39
CA ILE A 450 -7.12 13.40 8.82
C ILE A 450 -5.98 14.40 9.00
N LEU A 451 -4.89 14.27 8.23
CA LEU A 451 -3.74 15.17 8.32
C LEU A 451 -4.13 16.60 7.92
N CYS A 452 -4.94 16.78 6.88
CA CYS A 452 -5.39 18.10 6.45
C CYS A 452 -6.37 18.75 7.45
N GLU A 453 -7.29 17.97 8.04
CA GLU A 453 -8.14 18.42 9.14
C GLU A 453 -7.32 18.80 10.39
N GLY A 454 -6.14 18.20 10.56
CA GLY A 454 -5.17 18.47 11.63
C GLY A 454 -4.19 19.61 11.36
N GLY A 455 -4.40 20.42 10.31
CA GLY A 455 -3.60 21.63 10.05
C GLY A 455 -2.51 21.48 9.00
N TYR A 456 -2.59 20.46 8.14
CA TYR A 456 -1.73 20.33 6.96
C TYR A 456 -2.46 20.72 5.69
N GLU A 457 -1.71 21.17 4.71
CA GLU A 457 -2.18 21.45 3.35
C GLU A 457 -1.52 20.50 2.37
N LEU A 458 -2.32 19.86 1.53
CA LEU A 458 -1.87 19.02 0.45
C LEU A 458 -1.27 19.88 -0.66
N LYS A 459 0.01 19.71 -0.97
CA LYS A 459 0.74 20.57 -1.93
C LYS A 459 1.00 19.91 -3.27
N LYS A 460 1.33 18.61 -3.27
CA LYS A 460 1.65 17.86 -4.48
C LYS A 460 1.17 16.44 -4.35
N VAL A 461 0.73 15.87 -5.45
CA VAL A 461 0.37 14.45 -5.61
C VAL A 461 0.98 13.96 -6.91
N ARG A 462 1.67 12.82 -6.87
CA ARG A 462 2.16 12.18 -8.08
C ARG A 462 2.03 10.65 -7.98
N ALA A 463 1.37 10.07 -8.96
CA ALA A 463 1.27 8.63 -9.09
C ALA A 463 2.52 8.05 -9.77
N VAL A 464 2.90 6.83 -9.40
CA VAL A 464 4.04 6.10 -9.99
C VAL A 464 3.59 4.68 -10.34
N ASP A 465 3.75 4.28 -11.60
CA ASP A 465 3.45 2.91 -12.02
C ASP A 465 4.58 1.95 -11.63
N GLN A 466 4.56 1.45 -10.40
CA GLN A 466 5.49 0.45 -9.87
C GLN A 466 5.17 -0.96 -10.38
N PHE A 467 3.91 -1.22 -10.78
CA PHE A 467 3.38 -2.55 -11.07
C PHE A 467 2.58 -2.57 -12.38
N ALA A 468 3.25 -2.41 -13.53
CA ALA A 468 2.61 -2.45 -14.84
C ALA A 468 1.76 -3.73 -15.01
N HIS A 469 0.71 -3.63 -15.82
CA HIS A 469 -0.26 -4.70 -16.11
C HIS A 469 -1.13 -5.15 -14.94
N THR A 470 -1.06 -4.43 -13.81
CA THR A 470 -1.91 -4.66 -12.63
C THR A 470 -2.73 -3.42 -12.29
N GLY A 471 -3.79 -3.55 -11.51
CA GLY A 471 -4.57 -2.41 -10.99
C GLY A 471 -3.88 -1.64 -9.86
N HIS A 472 -2.64 -1.99 -9.47
CA HIS A 472 -1.91 -1.33 -8.39
C HIS A 472 -1.15 -0.09 -8.90
N VAL A 473 -1.04 0.91 -8.03
CA VAL A 473 -0.33 2.16 -8.28
C VAL A 473 0.28 2.66 -6.97
N GLU A 474 1.52 3.13 -7.02
CA GLU A 474 2.15 3.87 -5.94
C GLU A 474 1.81 5.36 -6.07
N THR A 475 1.78 6.06 -4.96
CA THR A 475 1.50 7.50 -4.95
C THR A 475 2.41 8.19 -3.95
N VAL A 476 3.07 9.27 -4.35
CA VAL A 476 3.85 10.12 -3.47
C VAL A 476 3.12 11.45 -3.29
N VAL A 477 3.01 11.87 -2.05
CA VAL A 477 2.30 13.09 -1.68
C VAL A 477 3.17 13.96 -0.78
N LEU A 478 3.10 15.27 -1.02
CA LEU A 478 3.68 16.29 -0.14
C LEU A 478 2.58 17.03 0.60
N LEU A 479 2.66 17.02 1.93
CA LEU A 479 1.91 17.94 2.78
C LEU A 479 2.87 18.94 3.44
N SER A 480 2.40 20.17 3.57
CA SER A 480 3.07 21.22 4.35
C SER A 480 2.18 21.66 5.48
N GLN A 481 2.78 21.97 6.63
CA GLN A 481 2.05 22.59 7.73
C GLN A 481 1.47 23.92 7.25
N GLN A 482 0.21 24.19 7.56
CA GLN A 482 -0.39 25.50 7.31
C GLN A 482 0.34 26.53 8.16
N LYS A 483 0.85 27.58 7.53
CA LYS A 483 1.46 28.67 8.28
C LYS A 483 0.36 29.51 8.94
N PRO A 484 0.59 29.99 10.18
CA PRO A 484 -0.31 30.96 10.80
C PRO A 484 -0.45 32.27 10.01
N ASP A 485 0.47 32.55 9.08
CA ASP A 485 0.55 33.79 8.32
C ASP A 485 -0.45 33.94 7.17
N ASP A 486 -1.28 32.92 6.89
CA ASP A 486 -2.40 33.01 5.95
C ASP A 486 -3.70 33.51 6.62
N TYR A 487 -3.62 34.03 7.84
CA TYR A 487 -4.68 34.88 8.36
C TYR A 487 -4.61 36.21 7.62
N ILE A 488 -5.63 36.51 6.82
CA ILE A 488 -5.90 37.88 6.39
C ILE A 488 -6.14 38.67 7.68
N GLU A 489 -5.20 39.52 8.07
CA GLU A 489 -5.49 40.63 9.02
C GLU A 489 -6.54 41.49 8.32
N VAL A 490 -7.80 41.23 8.60
CA VAL A 490 -8.86 42.18 8.37
C VAL A 490 -8.74 43.15 9.54
N GLU A 491 -8.07 44.30 9.34
CA GLU A 491 -8.28 45.46 10.18
C GLU A 491 -9.78 45.84 10.08
N LEU A 492 -10.58 45.26 10.97
CA LEU A 492 -11.88 45.79 11.27
C LEU A 492 -11.63 47.04 12.16
N GLU A 493 -11.75 48.21 11.57
CA GLU A 493 -12.03 49.42 12.35
C GLU A 493 -13.36 49.15 13.08
N LEU A 494 -13.25 48.79 14.36
CA LEU A 494 -14.38 48.68 15.28
C LEU A 494 -14.78 50.09 15.65
N ASP A 495 -15.70 50.68 14.89
CA ASP A 495 -16.54 51.72 15.44
C ASP A 495 -17.27 51.17 16.67
N GLU A 496 -17.17 51.94 17.76
CA GLU A 496 -17.78 51.60 19.04
C GLU A 496 -19.28 51.34 18.91
N MET A 497 -19.69 50.06 18.80
CA MET A 497 -21.02 49.62 19.25
C MET A 497 -21.04 48.12 19.52
N ASP A 498 -21.28 47.82 20.82
CA ASP A 498 -21.73 46.53 21.35
C ASP A 498 -20.71 45.36 21.41
N LEU A 499 -19.79 45.46 22.33
CA LEU A 499 -19.14 44.37 23.05
C LEU A 499 -20.14 43.67 24.01
N THR A 500 -21.11 42.93 23.44
CA THR A 500 -21.89 41.96 24.22
C THR A 500 -22.48 40.92 23.25
N THR A 501 -21.76 39.82 23.03
CA THR A 501 -22.27 38.47 22.68
C THR A 501 -21.27 37.60 21.90
N ALA A 502 -19.96 37.73 22.10
CA ALA A 502 -18.96 36.73 21.67
C ALA A 502 -18.37 36.03 22.90
N GLU A 503 -19.23 35.69 23.87
CA GLU A 503 -18.81 34.93 25.05
C GLU A 503 -18.79 33.44 24.80
N SER A 504 -17.73 32.81 25.27
CA SER A 504 -17.37 31.40 25.32
C SER A 504 -18.56 30.45 25.39
N LYS A 505 -18.94 29.87 24.28
CA LYS A 505 -19.88 28.73 24.25
C LYS A 505 -19.20 27.53 24.85
N ALA A 506 -19.66 27.06 26.01
CA ALA A 506 -19.14 25.83 26.61
C ALA A 506 -19.27 24.64 25.67
N THR A 507 -18.25 23.81 25.62
CA THR A 507 -18.20 22.58 24.84
C THR A 507 -19.13 21.53 25.45
N TYR A 508 -19.55 20.55 24.65
CA TYR A 508 -20.32 19.40 25.15
C TYR A 508 -19.64 18.66 26.30
N LYS A 509 -18.30 18.63 26.30
CA LYS A 509 -17.51 17.96 27.34
C LYS A 509 -17.55 18.75 28.65
N GLU A 510 -17.44 20.04 28.62
CA GLU A 510 -17.55 20.90 29.81
C GLU A 510 -18.93 20.81 30.45
N ILE A 511 -20.00 20.76 29.65
CA ILE A 511 -21.36 20.55 30.14
C ILE A 511 -21.50 19.17 30.79
N GLN A 512 -20.93 18.12 30.20
CA GLN A 512 -20.95 16.75 30.76
C GLN A 512 -20.20 16.68 32.09
N GLU A 513 -19.02 17.31 32.16
CA GLU A 513 -18.20 17.35 33.37
C GLU A 513 -18.88 18.12 34.51
N TYR A 514 -19.50 19.23 34.19
CA TYR A 514 -20.28 20.02 35.16
C TYR A 514 -21.47 19.23 35.71
N VAL A 515 -22.30 18.66 34.82
CA VAL A 515 -23.48 17.85 35.22
C VAL A 515 -23.08 16.65 36.05
N LEU A 516 -21.95 16.00 35.71
CA LEU A 516 -21.46 14.86 36.49
C LEU A 516 -20.96 15.32 37.89
N LYS A 517 -20.29 16.46 37.97
CA LYS A 517 -19.70 16.96 39.20
C LYS A 517 -20.77 17.51 40.17
N GLU A 518 -21.69 18.34 39.68
CA GLU A 518 -22.66 19.02 40.53
C GLU A 518 -23.93 18.21 40.78
N HIS A 519 -24.37 17.38 39.80
CA HIS A 519 -25.62 16.60 39.88
C HIS A 519 -25.40 15.09 39.96
N GLY A 520 -24.15 14.58 39.79
CA GLY A 520 -23.86 13.16 39.81
C GLY A 520 -24.44 12.38 38.63
N LEU A 521 -24.94 13.06 37.59
CA LEU A 521 -25.63 12.48 36.45
C LEU A 521 -24.74 12.40 35.21
N LYS A 522 -24.77 11.27 34.51
CA LYS A 522 -24.12 11.12 33.19
C LYS A 522 -25.12 11.50 32.09
N VAL A 523 -24.76 12.47 31.25
CA VAL A 523 -25.56 12.93 30.12
C VAL A 523 -24.85 12.69 28.80
N SER A 524 -25.61 12.38 27.74
CA SER A 524 -25.09 12.14 26.40
C SER A 524 -25.14 13.44 25.56
N ASN A 525 -24.32 13.49 24.51
CA ASN A 525 -24.36 14.59 23.54
C ASN A 525 -25.77 14.78 22.94
N LEU A 526 -26.50 13.69 22.73
CA LEU A 526 -27.88 13.73 22.23
C LEU A 526 -28.82 14.50 23.17
N TYR A 527 -28.72 14.25 24.49
CA TYR A 527 -29.55 14.93 25.49
C TYR A 527 -29.18 16.41 25.61
N ILE A 528 -27.89 16.74 25.58
CA ILE A 528 -27.42 18.15 25.58
C ILE A 528 -27.95 18.88 24.34
N SER A 529 -27.90 18.27 23.14
CA SER A 529 -28.43 18.85 21.92
C SER A 529 -29.96 19.06 21.97
N GLN A 530 -30.70 18.09 22.53
CA GLN A 530 -32.15 18.24 22.71
C GLN A 530 -32.50 19.40 23.63
N VAL A 531 -31.77 19.58 24.74
CA VAL A 531 -32.03 20.65 25.71
C VAL A 531 -31.61 22.00 25.14
N LYS A 532 -30.44 22.10 24.47
CA LYS A 532 -30.02 23.33 23.78
C LYS A 532 -31.09 23.81 22.78
N ARG A 533 -31.66 22.90 21.95
CA ARG A 533 -32.73 23.24 21.02
C ARG A 533 -34.01 23.73 21.73
N LYS A 534 -34.38 23.09 22.86
CA LYS A 534 -35.51 23.53 23.67
C LYS A 534 -35.31 24.93 24.26
N CYS A 535 -34.08 25.30 24.56
CA CYS A 535 -33.70 26.60 25.06
C CYS A 535 -33.42 27.66 23.96
N GLY A 536 -33.70 27.33 22.69
CA GLY A 536 -33.56 28.28 21.58
C GLY A 536 -32.12 28.46 21.06
N ILE A 537 -31.14 27.64 21.51
CA ILE A 537 -29.76 27.72 21.04
C ILE A 537 -29.68 27.03 19.66
N ILE A 538 -29.29 27.80 18.63
CA ILE A 538 -29.15 27.30 17.26
C ILE A 538 -27.84 26.52 17.16
N GLU A 539 -27.94 25.21 16.89
CA GLU A 539 -26.80 24.35 16.58
C GLU A 539 -26.64 24.16 15.06
N ARG A 540 -25.40 23.94 14.61
CA ARG A 540 -25.16 23.57 13.21
C ARG A 540 -25.85 22.24 12.90
N GLU A 541 -26.50 22.14 11.74
CA GLU A 541 -27.16 20.90 11.30
C GLU A 541 -26.16 19.73 11.29
N ASN A 542 -26.52 18.65 11.98
CA ASN A 542 -25.75 17.42 12.02
C ASN A 542 -25.86 16.69 10.67
N TYR A 543 -24.74 16.41 10.01
CA TYR A 543 -24.68 15.69 8.73
C TYR A 543 -25.15 14.22 8.82
N ASN A 544 -25.23 13.63 10.00
CA ASN A 544 -25.75 12.28 10.24
C ASN A 544 -27.26 12.33 10.55
N LYS A 545 -28.08 12.47 9.52
CA LYS A 545 -29.52 12.26 9.65
C LYS A 545 -29.82 10.75 9.80
N PRO A 546 -30.78 10.35 10.65
CA PRO A 546 -31.17 8.94 10.79
C PRO A 546 -31.67 8.38 9.46
N LYS A 547 -31.34 7.13 9.17
CA LYS A 547 -31.63 6.43 7.90
C LYS A 547 -33.11 6.13 7.64
N SER A 548 -34.03 6.49 8.54
CA SER A 548 -35.49 6.42 8.35
C SER A 548 -36.16 7.53 9.15
N GLU A 549 -37.25 8.11 8.61
CA GLU A 549 -38.07 9.14 9.26
C GLU A 549 -38.80 8.63 10.52
N ASP A 550 -38.89 7.31 10.72
CA ASP A 550 -39.54 6.65 11.86
C ASP A 550 -38.62 6.24 13.00
N ALA A 551 -37.35 6.63 12.97
CA ALA A 551 -36.39 6.29 14.05
C ALA A 551 -36.75 7.09 15.33
N LYS A 552 -37.42 6.47 16.28
CA LYS A 552 -37.69 7.04 17.61
C LYS A 552 -36.37 7.28 18.35
N GLN A 553 -35.96 8.54 18.48
CA GLN A 553 -34.83 8.90 19.34
C GLN A 553 -35.30 8.94 20.81
N PRO A 554 -34.52 8.44 21.77
CA PRO A 554 -34.87 8.54 23.18
C PRO A 554 -34.93 10.00 23.62
N PHE A 555 -35.99 10.39 24.35
CA PHE A 555 -36.11 11.72 24.92
C PHE A 555 -35.24 11.88 26.16
N CYS A 556 -34.74 13.09 26.40
CA CYS A 556 -33.99 13.41 27.61
C CYS A 556 -34.93 13.26 28.84
N PRO A 557 -34.56 12.46 29.85
CA PRO A 557 -35.30 12.38 31.11
C PRO A 557 -35.32 13.74 31.84
N GLU A 558 -36.41 14.02 32.59
CA GLU A 558 -36.61 15.33 33.22
C GLU A 558 -35.51 15.72 34.22
N ASP A 559 -35.01 14.76 34.98
CA ASP A 559 -33.89 14.95 35.92
C ASP A 559 -32.62 15.40 35.20
N LYS A 560 -32.33 14.79 34.05
CA LYS A 560 -31.16 15.16 33.22
C LYS A 560 -31.40 16.46 32.43
N GLU A 561 -32.64 16.74 32.05
CA GLU A 561 -32.99 18.00 31.37
C GLU A 561 -32.78 19.20 32.31
N MET A 562 -33.18 19.08 33.58
CA MET A 562 -32.92 20.13 34.59
C MET A 562 -31.45 20.33 34.85
N ALA A 563 -30.66 19.24 35.02
CA ALA A 563 -29.24 19.33 35.25
C ALA A 563 -28.45 19.94 34.05
N ILE A 564 -28.90 19.66 32.81
CA ILE A 564 -28.33 20.28 31.62
C ILE A 564 -28.70 21.76 31.52
N LYS A 565 -29.91 22.17 31.89
CA LYS A 565 -30.32 23.57 31.91
C LYS A 565 -29.49 24.36 32.93
N ASP A 566 -29.30 23.81 34.13
CA ASP A 566 -28.44 24.41 35.16
C ASP A 566 -26.99 24.59 34.63
N ALA A 567 -26.46 23.61 33.93
CA ALA A 567 -25.16 23.73 33.28
C ALA A 567 -25.15 24.87 32.22
N LEU A 568 -26.20 24.97 31.39
CA LEU A 568 -26.28 26.01 30.36
C LEU A 568 -26.39 27.40 30.97
N GLU A 569 -27.12 27.57 32.11
CA GLU A 569 -27.18 28.82 32.90
C GLU A 569 -25.82 29.15 33.51
N HIS A 570 -25.14 28.15 34.12
CA HIS A 570 -23.80 28.32 34.68
C HIS A 570 -22.79 28.82 33.66
N PHE A 571 -22.85 28.35 32.43
CA PHE A 571 -21.96 28.79 31.35
C PHE A 571 -22.48 29.99 30.56
N GLY A 572 -23.55 30.68 31.05
CA GLY A 572 -24.09 31.85 30.40
C GLY A 572 -24.64 31.63 28.99
N MET A 573 -25.12 30.43 28.72
CA MET A 573 -25.62 30.06 27.38
C MET A 573 -27.13 30.28 27.24
N ILE A 574 -27.87 30.37 28.36
CA ILE A 574 -29.30 30.71 28.49
C ILE A 574 -29.49 31.61 29.70
#